data_06d925ca5b69e12b98ba79f0fbc88eb8
#
_entry.id   06d925ca5b69e12b98ba79f0fbc88eb8
#
_cell.length_a   1.000
_cell.length_b   1.000
_cell.length_c   1.000
_cell.angle_alpha   90.00
_cell.angle_beta   90.00
_cell.angle_gamma   90.00
#
_symmetry.space_group_name_H-M   'P 1'
#
loop_
_entity.id
_entity.type
_entity.pdbx_description
1 polymer ?
#
loop_
_entity_poly.entity_id
_entity_poly.type
_entity_poly.pdbx_seq_one_letter_code
_entity_poly.pdbx_strand_id
1 'polypeptide(L)'
;RFWVPCPECGSEQLLIWSQVRWDKTEEGHHSPDTARYHCAQCDAAWRDETRWVAISNGRWIADQPFAGTAGFHLNEIYSPWVRLEAMAKAFLSARAGGDETMKTFVNTSLGETWMESGEAPDWQRLQGLKEDWRAGTVPAGGLFLTAGADVQKDRIEVDVWAWGHGLQSWLIDHIVIDGGPGDQACWQKLSDLLGQTWQHVSGTPMTIARLA
;
A
#
# COMPACT_ATOMS: atom_id res chain seq x y z
N ARG A 1 -3.34 -2.88 -18.01
CA ARG A 1 -4.44 -3.68 -17.41
C ARG A 1 -5.28 -4.32 -18.48
N PHE A 2 -5.97 -5.43 -18.15
CA PHE A 2 -6.82 -6.14 -19.10
C PHE A 2 -8.27 -5.68 -18.98
N TRP A 3 -8.75 -5.00 -20.01
CA TRP A 3 -10.10 -4.43 -20.09
C TRP A 3 -11.04 -5.39 -20.81
N VAL A 4 -12.27 -5.48 -20.31
CA VAL A 4 -13.28 -6.44 -20.77
C VAL A 4 -14.54 -5.66 -21.17
N PRO A 5 -15.05 -5.82 -22.40
CA PRO A 5 -16.29 -5.19 -22.81
C PRO A 5 -17.50 -5.88 -22.16
N CYS A 6 -18.46 -5.09 -21.69
CA CYS A 6 -19.74 -5.63 -21.24
C CYS A 6 -20.53 -6.19 -22.43
N PRO A 7 -21.01 -7.44 -22.38
CA PRO A 7 -21.82 -8.01 -23.48
C PRO A 7 -23.14 -7.28 -23.74
N GLU A 8 -23.69 -6.60 -22.72
CA GLU A 8 -24.99 -5.92 -22.84
C GLU A 8 -24.86 -4.45 -23.30
N CYS A 9 -23.95 -3.68 -22.68
CA CYS A 9 -23.85 -2.25 -22.99
C CYS A 9 -22.56 -1.85 -23.73
N GLY A 10 -21.63 -2.79 -23.95
CA GLY A 10 -20.37 -2.52 -24.65
C GLY A 10 -19.32 -1.75 -23.86
N SER A 11 -19.64 -1.26 -22.66
CA SER A 11 -18.69 -0.51 -21.82
C SER A 11 -17.50 -1.36 -21.42
N GLU A 12 -16.30 -0.85 -21.63
CA GLU A 12 -15.06 -1.49 -21.18
C GLU A 12 -14.84 -1.26 -19.68
N GLN A 13 -14.47 -2.30 -18.99
CA GLN A 13 -14.26 -2.28 -17.55
C GLN A 13 -13.17 -3.25 -17.11
N LEU A 14 -12.60 -3.00 -15.94
CA LEU A 14 -11.77 -3.96 -15.23
C LEU A 14 -12.67 -4.86 -14.38
N LEU A 15 -12.34 -6.14 -14.31
CA LEU A 15 -13.07 -7.05 -13.42
C LEU A 15 -12.52 -6.90 -11.99
N ILE A 16 -13.38 -6.41 -11.09
CA ILE A 16 -13.03 -6.14 -9.70
C ILE A 16 -13.95 -6.92 -8.75
N TRP A 17 -13.43 -7.28 -7.57
CA TRP A 17 -14.15 -8.13 -6.61
C TRP A 17 -15.45 -7.49 -6.10
N SER A 18 -15.51 -6.19 -5.92
CA SER A 18 -16.71 -5.48 -5.45
C SER A 18 -17.92 -5.58 -6.38
N GLN A 19 -17.72 -6.00 -7.63
CA GLN A 19 -18.78 -6.27 -8.60
C GLN A 19 -19.27 -7.72 -8.59
N VAL A 20 -18.66 -8.59 -7.79
CA VAL A 20 -19.15 -9.95 -7.58
C VAL A 20 -20.18 -9.93 -6.45
N ARG A 21 -21.42 -10.30 -6.78
CA ARG A 21 -22.53 -10.30 -5.83
C ARG A 21 -23.22 -11.66 -5.82
N TRP A 22 -23.79 -12.01 -4.68
CA TRP A 22 -24.60 -13.23 -4.49
C TRP A 22 -25.71 -12.96 -3.48
N ASP A 23 -26.74 -13.79 -3.54
CA ASP A 23 -27.90 -13.67 -2.71
C ASP A 23 -27.66 -14.15 -1.27
N LYS A 24 -28.62 -13.80 -0.40
CA LYS A 24 -28.76 -14.35 0.94
C LYS A 24 -30.16 -14.93 1.07
N THR A 25 -30.30 -15.97 1.90
CA THR A 25 -31.61 -16.49 2.30
C THR A 25 -32.32 -15.47 3.19
N GLU A 26 -33.62 -15.68 3.41
CA GLU A 26 -34.43 -14.85 4.33
C GLU A 26 -33.86 -14.84 5.75
N GLU A 27 -33.18 -15.92 6.16
CA GLU A 27 -32.51 -16.05 7.46
C GLU A 27 -31.11 -15.40 7.47
N GLY A 28 -30.67 -14.79 6.35
CA GLY A 28 -29.38 -14.07 6.24
C GLY A 28 -28.18 -14.95 5.86
N HIS A 29 -28.37 -16.24 5.59
CA HIS A 29 -27.29 -17.12 5.13
C HIS A 29 -26.90 -16.80 3.69
N HIS A 30 -25.60 -16.80 3.41
CA HIS A 30 -25.08 -16.56 2.07
C HIS A 30 -25.33 -17.74 1.14
N SER A 31 -25.73 -17.47 -0.11
CA SER A 31 -25.97 -18.43 -1.20
C SER A 31 -24.93 -18.26 -2.32
N PRO A 32 -23.67 -18.72 -2.13
CA PRO A 32 -22.57 -18.50 -3.08
C PRO A 32 -22.83 -19.05 -4.48
N ASP A 33 -23.67 -20.05 -4.64
CA ASP A 33 -24.13 -20.64 -5.91
C ASP A 33 -24.86 -19.64 -6.80
N THR A 34 -25.42 -18.58 -6.20
CA THR A 34 -26.05 -17.48 -6.93
C THR A 34 -25.07 -16.41 -7.40
N ALA A 35 -23.77 -16.58 -7.16
CA ALA A 35 -22.76 -15.57 -7.47
C ALA A 35 -22.76 -15.17 -8.94
N ARG A 36 -22.76 -13.85 -9.19
CA ARG A 36 -22.71 -13.21 -10.51
C ARG A 36 -21.75 -12.03 -10.50
N TYR A 37 -21.15 -11.76 -11.62
CA TYR A 37 -20.45 -10.50 -11.85
C TYR A 37 -21.43 -9.46 -12.37
N HIS A 38 -21.43 -8.27 -11.83
CA HIS A 38 -22.30 -7.18 -12.25
C HIS A 38 -21.50 -6.12 -13.02
N CYS A 39 -22.01 -5.70 -14.17
CA CYS A 39 -21.40 -4.63 -14.94
C CYS A 39 -21.38 -3.33 -14.13
N ALA A 40 -20.22 -2.66 -14.07
CA ALA A 40 -20.08 -1.40 -13.35
C ALA A 40 -20.93 -0.26 -13.93
N GLN A 41 -21.31 -0.35 -15.22
CA GLN A 41 -22.05 0.70 -15.93
C GLN A 41 -23.56 0.45 -16.01
N CYS A 42 -24.00 -0.76 -16.38
CA CYS A 42 -25.42 -1.05 -16.61
C CYS A 42 -26.00 -2.06 -15.60
N ASP A 43 -25.22 -2.51 -14.65
CA ASP A 43 -25.58 -3.50 -13.61
C ASP A 43 -26.08 -4.86 -14.15
N ALA A 44 -25.89 -5.14 -15.44
CA ALA A 44 -26.22 -6.45 -16.01
C ALA A 44 -25.45 -7.56 -15.31
N ALA A 45 -26.16 -8.60 -14.88
CA ALA A 45 -25.58 -9.72 -14.14
C ALA A 45 -25.06 -10.80 -15.10
N TRP A 46 -23.77 -11.13 -14.99
CA TRP A 46 -23.10 -12.14 -15.83
C TRP A 46 -22.94 -13.43 -15.05
N ARG A 47 -23.35 -14.53 -15.68
CA ARG A 47 -22.95 -15.88 -15.27
C ARG A 47 -21.52 -16.17 -15.73
N ASP A 48 -20.93 -17.26 -15.28
CA ASP A 48 -19.57 -17.65 -15.66
C ASP A 48 -19.41 -17.77 -17.18
N GLU A 49 -20.38 -18.34 -17.89
CA GLU A 49 -20.34 -18.48 -19.33
C GLU A 49 -20.29 -17.13 -20.05
N THR A 50 -21.13 -16.18 -19.59
CA THR A 50 -21.15 -14.80 -20.13
C THR A 50 -19.85 -14.07 -19.80
N ARG A 51 -19.32 -14.23 -18.57
CA ARG A 51 -18.05 -13.68 -18.14
C ARG A 51 -16.89 -14.17 -19.00
N TRP A 52 -16.82 -15.47 -19.27
CA TRP A 52 -15.75 -16.05 -20.09
C TRP A 52 -15.79 -15.54 -21.53
N VAL A 53 -16.99 -15.43 -22.13
CA VAL A 53 -17.16 -14.81 -23.45
C VAL A 53 -16.71 -13.35 -23.41
N ALA A 54 -17.09 -12.58 -22.40
CA ALA A 54 -16.65 -11.20 -22.25
C ALA A 54 -15.12 -11.09 -22.13
N ILE A 55 -14.49 -11.95 -21.34
CA ILE A 55 -13.02 -11.99 -21.17
C ILE A 55 -12.33 -12.34 -22.51
N SER A 56 -12.87 -13.27 -23.30
CA SER A 56 -12.29 -13.61 -24.60
C SER A 56 -12.29 -12.45 -25.60
N ASN A 57 -13.14 -11.46 -25.41
CA ASN A 57 -13.21 -10.22 -26.19
C ASN A 57 -12.44 -9.05 -25.54
N GLY A 58 -11.76 -9.29 -24.42
CA GLY A 58 -10.98 -8.29 -23.72
C GLY A 58 -9.66 -7.95 -24.40
N ARG A 59 -9.03 -6.88 -23.94
CA ARG A 59 -7.74 -6.42 -24.47
C ARG A 59 -6.87 -5.77 -23.40
N TRP A 60 -5.57 -5.83 -23.61
CA TRP A 60 -4.60 -5.10 -22.79
C TRP A 60 -4.56 -3.62 -23.17
N ILE A 61 -4.72 -2.76 -22.19
CA ILE A 61 -4.52 -1.30 -22.31
C ILE A 61 -3.46 -0.90 -21.29
N ALA A 62 -2.41 -0.22 -21.77
CA ALA A 62 -1.37 0.31 -20.91
C ALA A 62 -1.88 1.52 -20.13
N ASP A 63 -1.63 1.56 -18.81
CA ASP A 63 -1.97 2.72 -17.96
C ASP A 63 -0.95 3.87 -18.16
N GLN A 64 0.30 3.50 -18.55
CA GLN A 64 1.40 4.43 -18.75
C GLN A 64 2.21 4.03 -19.99
N PRO A 65 2.94 4.96 -20.64
CA PRO A 65 3.88 4.62 -21.70
C PRO A 65 4.93 3.62 -21.20
N PHE A 66 5.31 2.67 -22.05
CA PHE A 66 6.34 1.69 -21.72
C PHE A 66 7.72 2.34 -21.56
N ALA A 67 8.36 2.09 -20.43
CA ALA A 67 9.70 2.58 -20.13
C ALA A 67 10.50 1.51 -19.36
N GLY A 68 10.92 0.44 -20.05
CA GLY A 68 11.72 -0.65 -19.45
C GLY A 68 10.87 -1.86 -19.05
N THR A 69 10.46 -2.02 -17.79
CA THR A 69 9.73 -3.19 -17.31
C THR A 69 8.22 -3.03 -17.48
N ALA A 70 7.54 -4.02 -18.11
CA ALA A 70 6.09 -4.06 -18.19
C ALA A 70 5.52 -4.93 -17.07
N GLY A 71 4.63 -4.35 -16.27
CA GLY A 71 3.86 -5.04 -15.23
C GLY A 71 2.47 -5.43 -15.72
N PHE A 72 2.03 -6.65 -15.40
CA PHE A 72 0.69 -7.15 -15.71
C PHE A 72 -0.02 -7.52 -14.42
N HIS A 73 -1.29 -7.16 -14.30
CA HIS A 73 -2.12 -7.52 -13.15
C HIS A 73 -3.40 -8.20 -13.64
N LEU A 74 -3.67 -9.39 -13.13
CA LEU A 74 -4.91 -10.14 -13.28
C LEU A 74 -5.27 -10.75 -11.93
N ASN A 75 -6.53 -10.66 -11.58
CA ASN A 75 -7.10 -11.39 -10.45
C ASN A 75 -7.80 -12.68 -10.93
N GLU A 76 -8.23 -13.51 -10.01
CA GLU A 76 -8.82 -14.80 -10.30
C GLU A 76 -10.18 -14.71 -11.02
N ILE A 77 -10.85 -13.54 -11.00
CA ILE A 77 -12.10 -13.30 -11.76
C ILE A 77 -11.88 -13.44 -13.28
N TYR A 78 -10.65 -13.21 -13.76
CA TYR A 78 -10.30 -13.40 -15.17
C TYR A 78 -10.06 -14.88 -15.53
N SER A 79 -9.96 -15.78 -14.55
CA SER A 79 -9.67 -17.19 -14.80
C SER A 79 -10.85 -17.91 -15.45
N PRO A 80 -10.65 -18.63 -16.57
CA PRO A 80 -11.67 -19.49 -17.16
C PRO A 80 -11.88 -20.80 -16.39
N TRP A 81 -10.99 -21.14 -15.47
CA TRP A 81 -11.05 -22.38 -14.69
C TRP A 81 -11.73 -22.22 -13.33
N VAL A 82 -11.85 -20.99 -12.84
CA VAL A 82 -12.43 -20.68 -11.53
C VAL A 82 -13.82 -20.09 -11.70
N ARG A 83 -14.80 -20.69 -11.02
CA ARG A 83 -16.18 -20.20 -11.01
C ARG A 83 -16.37 -19.15 -9.92
N LEU A 84 -17.27 -18.19 -10.16
CA LEU A 84 -17.60 -17.15 -9.18
C LEU A 84 -18.16 -17.74 -7.88
N GLU A 85 -18.90 -18.84 -7.97
CA GLU A 85 -19.35 -19.61 -6.80
C GLU A 85 -18.17 -20.05 -5.91
N ALA A 86 -17.12 -20.61 -6.53
CA ALA A 86 -15.94 -21.06 -5.79
C ALA A 86 -15.19 -19.90 -5.12
N MET A 87 -15.06 -18.78 -5.83
CA MET A 87 -14.46 -17.56 -5.26
C MET A 87 -15.29 -17.01 -4.11
N ALA A 88 -16.62 -16.97 -4.24
CA ALA A 88 -17.51 -16.53 -3.17
C ALA A 88 -17.41 -17.43 -1.92
N LYS A 89 -17.33 -18.75 -2.10
CA LYS A 89 -17.08 -19.70 -1.00
C LYS A 89 -15.72 -19.47 -0.35
N ALA A 90 -14.67 -19.30 -1.15
CA ALA A 90 -13.31 -19.02 -0.65
C ALA A 90 -13.25 -17.70 0.15
N PHE A 91 -13.90 -16.65 -0.34
CA PHE A 91 -14.03 -15.37 0.36
C PHE A 91 -14.74 -15.51 1.71
N LEU A 92 -15.88 -16.22 1.74
CA LEU A 92 -16.64 -16.42 2.98
C LEU A 92 -15.84 -17.24 3.99
N SER A 93 -15.13 -18.27 3.53
CA SER A 93 -14.22 -19.06 4.37
C SER A 93 -13.06 -18.22 4.91
N ALA A 94 -12.45 -17.42 4.04
CA ALA A 94 -11.36 -16.52 4.44
C ALA A 94 -11.83 -15.49 5.49
N ARG A 95 -13.02 -14.91 5.28
CA ARG A 95 -13.62 -13.95 6.22
C ARG A 95 -13.93 -14.59 7.58
N ALA A 96 -14.40 -15.83 7.59
CA ALA A 96 -14.66 -16.56 8.84
C ALA A 96 -13.37 -16.94 9.58
N GLY A 97 -12.25 -17.13 8.87
CA GLY A 97 -10.96 -17.48 9.43
C GLY A 97 -10.12 -16.30 9.94
N GLY A 98 -10.58 -15.05 9.73
CA GLY A 98 -9.92 -13.84 10.23
C GLY A 98 -8.89 -13.24 9.27
N ASP A 99 -8.09 -12.28 9.78
CA ASP A 99 -7.25 -11.41 8.96
C ASP A 99 -6.18 -12.15 8.15
N GLU A 100 -5.52 -13.15 8.70
CA GLU A 100 -4.49 -13.93 7.99
C GLU A 100 -5.05 -14.68 6.77
N THR A 101 -6.25 -15.23 6.89
CA THR A 101 -6.92 -15.92 5.78
C THR A 101 -7.47 -14.94 4.76
N MET A 102 -7.96 -13.79 5.22
CA MET A 102 -8.35 -12.67 4.33
C MET A 102 -7.15 -12.11 3.57
N LYS A 103 -6.01 -11.91 4.23
CA LYS A 103 -4.74 -11.52 3.61
C LYS A 103 -4.33 -12.48 2.50
N THR A 104 -4.44 -13.78 2.77
CA THR A 104 -4.17 -14.80 1.77
C THR A 104 -5.11 -14.67 0.57
N PHE A 105 -6.42 -14.54 0.78
CA PHE A 105 -7.40 -14.37 -0.29
C PHE A 105 -7.12 -13.12 -1.14
N VAL A 106 -6.88 -11.96 -0.49
CA VAL A 106 -6.59 -10.71 -1.19
C VAL A 106 -5.30 -10.81 -2.00
N ASN A 107 -4.23 -11.33 -1.40
CA ASN A 107 -2.93 -11.40 -2.08
C ASN A 107 -2.89 -12.44 -3.20
N THR A 108 -3.61 -13.57 -3.07
CA THR A 108 -3.53 -14.66 -4.06
C THR A 108 -4.68 -14.63 -5.06
N SER A 109 -5.94 -14.54 -4.60
CA SER A 109 -7.10 -14.60 -5.50
C SER A 109 -7.39 -13.24 -6.16
N LEU A 110 -7.16 -12.14 -5.46
CA LEU A 110 -7.35 -10.80 -6.04
C LEU A 110 -6.05 -10.23 -6.64
N GLY A 111 -4.88 -10.76 -6.27
CA GLY A 111 -3.59 -10.23 -6.72
C GLY A 111 -3.35 -8.80 -6.23
N GLU A 112 -3.98 -8.43 -5.11
CA GLU A 112 -3.91 -7.09 -4.51
C GLU A 112 -3.05 -7.12 -3.25
N THR A 113 -2.44 -6.00 -2.91
CA THR A 113 -1.68 -5.89 -1.67
C THR A 113 -2.66 -5.78 -0.50
N TRP A 114 -2.53 -6.68 0.50
CA TRP A 114 -3.26 -6.57 1.74
C TRP A 114 -2.85 -5.31 2.49
N MET A 115 -3.84 -4.51 2.85
CA MET A 115 -3.65 -3.37 3.75
C MET A 115 -4.13 -3.80 5.13
N GLU A 116 -3.22 -3.92 6.08
CA GLU A 116 -3.62 -4.17 7.47
C GLU A 116 -4.47 -2.99 7.95
N SER A 117 -5.68 -3.28 8.39
CA SER A 117 -6.53 -2.33 9.11
C SER A 117 -6.01 -2.21 10.54
N GLY A 118 -4.81 -1.68 10.69
CA GLY A 118 -4.15 -1.44 11.96
C GLY A 118 -4.02 0.06 12.23
N GLU A 119 -3.44 0.40 13.35
CA GLU A 119 -3.20 1.77 13.83
C GLU A 119 -2.22 2.61 12.96
N ALA A 120 -1.82 2.12 11.78
CA ALA A 120 -1.01 2.92 10.87
C ALA A 120 -1.82 4.15 10.43
N PRO A 121 -1.32 5.36 10.69
CA PRO A 121 -2.00 6.57 10.28
C PRO A 121 -2.17 6.57 8.76
N ASP A 122 -3.34 6.99 8.30
CA ASP A 122 -3.59 7.20 6.88
C ASP A 122 -2.48 8.10 6.31
N TRP A 123 -1.77 7.62 5.28
CA TRP A 123 -0.68 8.38 4.65
C TRP A 123 -1.13 9.76 4.14
N GLN A 124 -2.40 9.89 3.75
CA GLN A 124 -3.00 11.17 3.34
C GLN A 124 -3.08 12.14 4.52
N ARG A 125 -3.38 11.64 5.72
CA ARG A 125 -3.36 12.44 6.95
C ARG A 125 -1.93 12.87 7.29
N LEU A 126 -0.96 11.98 7.16
CA LEU A 126 0.45 12.31 7.37
C LEU A 126 0.94 13.34 6.35
N GLN A 127 0.57 13.17 5.08
CA GLN A 127 0.90 14.14 4.03
C GLN A 127 0.26 15.50 4.29
N GLY A 128 -0.96 15.54 4.84
CA GLY A 128 -1.62 16.78 5.25
C GLY A 128 -0.97 17.50 6.44
N LEU A 129 -0.14 16.80 7.22
CA LEU A 129 0.66 17.37 8.30
C LEU A 129 2.00 17.92 7.82
N LYS A 130 2.34 17.76 6.55
CA LYS A 130 3.58 18.28 5.98
C LYS A 130 3.56 19.81 6.07
N GLU A 131 4.60 20.35 6.69
CA GLU A 131 4.85 21.78 6.79
C GLU A 131 5.88 22.20 5.72
N ASP A 132 5.86 23.46 5.35
CA ASP A 132 6.74 24.01 4.32
C ASP A 132 8.01 24.60 4.95
N TRP A 133 8.94 23.72 5.35
CA TRP A 133 10.29 24.12 5.74
C TRP A 133 11.35 23.32 5.00
N ARG A 134 12.56 23.85 4.94
CA ARG A 134 13.68 23.20 4.27
C ARG A 134 14.18 22.00 5.10
N ALA A 135 14.35 20.83 4.49
CA ALA A 135 15.02 19.69 5.10
C ALA A 135 16.40 20.06 5.67
N GLY A 136 16.78 19.49 6.79
CA GLY A 136 18.00 19.85 7.50
C GLY A 136 17.94 21.13 8.31
N THR A 137 16.76 21.80 8.38
CA THR A 137 16.56 23.01 9.17
C THR A 137 15.60 22.73 10.33
N VAL A 138 15.95 23.18 11.54
CA VAL A 138 15.11 23.01 12.73
C VAL A 138 14.10 24.15 12.83
N PRO A 139 12.77 23.87 12.81
CA PRO A 139 11.75 24.91 12.91
C PRO A 139 11.74 25.60 14.28
N ALA A 140 11.08 26.77 14.37
CA ALA A 140 11.05 27.60 15.55
C ALA A 140 10.62 26.92 16.86
N GLY A 141 9.78 25.89 16.76
CA GLY A 141 9.33 25.08 17.90
C GLY A 141 10.32 24.03 18.40
N GLY A 142 11.40 23.75 17.64
CA GLY A 142 12.36 22.71 17.96
C GLY A 142 13.34 23.16 19.06
N LEU A 143 13.36 22.46 20.19
CA LEU A 143 14.16 22.81 21.36
C LEU A 143 15.38 21.93 21.56
N PHE A 144 15.32 20.66 21.12
CA PHE A 144 16.45 19.71 21.14
C PHE A 144 16.29 18.66 20.06
N LEU A 145 17.39 17.99 19.71
CA LEU A 145 17.42 16.96 18.67
C LEU A 145 17.70 15.59 19.27
N THR A 146 17.04 14.59 18.69
CA THR A 146 17.41 13.17 18.87
C THR A 146 17.61 12.52 17.51
N ALA A 147 18.32 11.39 17.48
CA ALA A 147 18.39 10.53 16.30
C ALA A 147 17.95 9.12 16.65
N GLY A 148 17.31 8.45 15.68
CA GLY A 148 17.07 7.02 15.68
C GLY A 148 17.88 6.40 14.55
N ALA A 149 18.56 5.27 14.81
CA ALA A 149 19.32 4.57 13.79
C ALA A 149 18.81 3.12 13.64
N ASP A 150 18.42 2.75 12.42
CA ASP A 150 18.04 1.38 12.07
C ASP A 150 19.15 0.73 11.24
N VAL A 151 19.72 -0.35 11.77
CA VAL A 151 20.85 -1.07 11.15
C VAL A 151 20.31 -2.21 10.31
N GLN A 152 20.43 -2.08 9.01
CA GLN A 152 20.04 -3.07 8.01
C GLN A 152 21.28 -3.91 7.58
N LYS A 153 21.05 -4.91 6.72
CA LYS A 153 22.12 -5.78 6.21
C LYS A 153 23.17 -5.03 5.39
N ASP A 154 22.76 -4.01 4.65
CA ASP A 154 23.53 -3.30 3.62
C ASP A 154 23.56 -1.77 3.80
N ARG A 155 22.91 -1.25 4.84
CA ARG A 155 22.85 0.19 5.13
C ARG A 155 22.47 0.47 6.59
N ILE A 156 22.69 1.71 7.02
CA ILE A 156 22.11 2.26 8.25
C ILE A 156 21.22 3.43 7.84
N GLU A 157 19.96 3.41 8.29
CA GLU A 157 19.01 4.52 8.12
C GLU A 157 18.96 5.33 9.41
N VAL A 158 19.11 6.66 9.30
CA VAL A 158 19.14 7.55 10.46
C VAL A 158 18.10 8.64 10.30
N ASP A 159 17.19 8.72 11.24
CA ASP A 159 16.22 9.80 11.34
C ASP A 159 16.62 10.79 12.43
N VAL A 160 16.68 12.08 12.08
CA VAL A 160 16.93 13.18 13.02
C VAL A 160 15.62 13.89 13.33
N TRP A 161 15.25 13.93 14.60
CA TRP A 161 14.01 14.52 15.07
C TRP A 161 14.26 15.72 15.97
N ALA A 162 13.56 16.82 15.72
CA ALA A 162 13.44 17.93 16.68
C ALA A 162 12.21 17.74 17.56
N TRP A 163 12.33 18.11 18.82
CA TRP A 163 11.26 18.03 19.81
C TRP A 163 10.99 19.40 20.42
N GLY A 164 9.71 19.71 20.62
CA GLY A 164 9.23 20.94 21.17
C GLY A 164 8.35 20.76 22.41
N HIS A 165 7.67 21.82 22.81
CA HIS A 165 6.70 21.78 23.90
C HIS A 165 5.51 20.89 23.56
N GLY A 166 4.94 20.22 24.57
CA GLY A 166 3.74 19.38 24.40
C GLY A 166 3.94 18.17 23.51
N LEU A 167 5.17 17.64 23.45
CA LEU A 167 5.55 16.49 22.61
C LEU A 167 5.39 16.73 21.09
N GLN A 168 5.36 17.98 20.67
CA GLN A 168 5.48 18.28 19.23
C GLN A 168 6.82 17.76 18.71
N SER A 169 6.81 17.19 17.51
CA SER A 169 8.00 16.65 16.88
C SER A 169 8.03 16.96 15.40
N TRP A 170 9.22 17.12 14.85
CA TRP A 170 9.47 17.35 13.42
C TRP A 170 10.59 16.45 12.95
N LEU A 171 10.37 15.72 11.86
CA LEU A 171 11.45 14.99 11.16
C LEU A 171 12.32 16.04 10.45
N ILE A 172 13.53 16.22 10.91
CA ILE A 172 14.46 17.24 10.41
C ILE A 172 15.26 16.71 9.22
N ASP A 173 15.72 15.48 9.33
CA ASP A 173 16.55 14.85 8.30
C ASP A 173 16.37 13.34 8.30
N HIS A 174 16.53 12.73 7.10
CA HIS A 174 16.56 11.28 6.91
C HIS A 174 17.81 10.95 6.08
N ILE A 175 18.73 10.23 6.65
CA ILE A 175 20.04 9.95 6.05
C ILE A 175 20.21 8.43 5.90
N VAL A 176 20.58 8.01 4.70
CA VAL A 176 20.95 6.63 4.41
C VAL A 176 22.46 6.53 4.28
N ILE A 177 23.06 5.70 5.10
CA ILE A 177 24.50 5.39 5.09
C ILE A 177 24.67 4.01 4.49
N ASP A 178 25.21 3.95 3.25
CA ASP A 178 25.49 2.68 2.59
C ASP A 178 26.64 1.93 3.28
N GLY A 179 26.46 0.63 3.42
CA GLY A 179 27.41 -0.29 4.05
C GLY A 179 26.77 -1.13 5.14
N GLY A 180 27.20 -2.36 5.31
CA GLY A 180 26.66 -3.28 6.30
C GLY A 180 27.32 -3.16 7.68
N PRO A 181 26.77 -3.82 8.71
CA PRO A 181 27.28 -3.76 10.09
C PRO A 181 28.71 -4.33 10.26
N GLY A 182 29.19 -5.09 9.27
CA GLY A 182 30.59 -5.55 9.22
C GLY A 182 31.58 -4.55 8.66
N ASP A 183 31.11 -3.43 8.08
CA ASP A 183 31.95 -2.41 7.49
C ASP A 183 32.26 -1.28 8.49
N GLN A 184 33.54 -1.19 8.90
CA GLN A 184 33.99 -0.16 9.84
C GLN A 184 33.77 1.28 9.28
N ALA A 185 33.86 1.47 7.96
CA ALA A 185 33.66 2.77 7.35
C ALA A 185 32.20 3.24 7.49
N CYS A 186 31.23 2.32 7.50
CA CYS A 186 29.82 2.61 7.75
C CYS A 186 29.61 3.19 9.16
N TRP A 187 30.20 2.56 10.17
CA TRP A 187 30.16 3.06 11.56
C TRP A 187 30.88 4.39 11.76
N GLN A 188 31.99 4.62 11.02
CA GLN A 188 32.66 5.91 11.07
C GLN A 188 31.78 7.01 10.51
N LYS A 189 31.09 6.79 9.39
CA LYS A 189 30.12 7.73 8.82
C LYS A 189 28.99 8.05 9.79
N LEU A 190 28.48 7.03 10.50
CA LEU A 190 27.46 7.25 11.54
C LEU A 190 28.02 8.13 12.68
N SER A 191 29.23 7.84 13.13
CA SER A 191 29.89 8.64 14.18
C SER A 191 30.08 10.09 13.73
N ASP A 192 30.51 10.32 12.50
CA ASP A 192 30.70 11.65 11.93
C ASP A 192 29.38 12.40 11.81
N LEU A 193 28.29 11.70 11.40
CA LEU A 193 26.95 12.23 11.33
C LEU A 193 26.45 12.69 12.71
N LEU A 194 26.64 11.89 13.75
CA LEU A 194 26.22 12.22 15.11
C LEU A 194 26.97 13.44 15.69
N GLY A 195 28.15 13.75 15.16
CA GLY A 195 28.93 14.95 15.49
C GLY A 195 28.53 16.20 14.71
N GLN A 196 27.62 16.10 13.73
CA GLN A 196 27.17 17.25 12.94
C GLN A 196 26.23 18.17 13.71
N THR A 197 25.95 19.34 13.14
CA THR A 197 25.00 20.32 13.66
C THR A 197 23.95 20.65 12.60
N TRP A 198 22.73 20.86 13.06
CA TRP A 198 21.59 21.33 12.28
C TRP A 198 21.27 22.78 12.65
N GLN A 199 20.96 23.58 11.66
CA GLN A 199 20.66 25.00 11.90
C GLN A 199 19.21 25.18 12.33
N HIS A 200 19.00 25.76 13.49
CA HIS A 200 17.68 26.27 13.88
C HIS A 200 17.34 27.55 13.08
N VAL A 201 16.06 27.80 12.81
CA VAL A 201 15.62 29.03 12.08
C VAL A 201 16.09 30.32 12.70
N SER A 202 16.43 30.34 13.98
CA SER A 202 17.06 31.48 14.65
C SER A 202 18.55 31.67 14.31
N GLY A 203 19.16 30.76 13.56
CA GLY A 203 20.58 30.72 13.27
C GLY A 203 21.45 30.03 14.33
N THR A 204 20.85 29.43 15.37
CA THR A 204 21.58 28.69 16.40
C THR A 204 21.90 27.25 15.89
N PRO A 205 23.16 26.80 15.95
CA PRO A 205 23.50 25.43 15.65
C PRO A 205 23.05 24.51 16.79
N MET A 206 22.42 23.38 16.44
CA MET A 206 21.92 22.36 17.35
C MET A 206 22.59 21.02 17.09
N THR A 207 22.95 20.31 18.15
CA THR A 207 23.53 18.96 18.10
C THR A 207 22.52 17.90 18.53
N ILE A 208 22.73 16.65 18.10
CA ILE A 208 21.96 15.52 18.59
C ILE A 208 22.28 15.29 20.08
N ALA A 209 21.24 15.36 20.92
CA ALA A 209 21.35 15.15 22.36
C ALA A 209 21.32 13.65 22.75
N ARG A 210 20.65 12.82 21.96
CA ARG A 210 20.48 11.37 22.20
C ARG A 210 20.34 10.61 20.89
N LEU A 211 20.93 9.40 20.85
CA LEU A 211 20.73 8.39 19.83
C LEU A 211 19.97 7.21 20.43
N ALA A 212 19.01 6.64 19.70
CA ALA A 212 18.30 5.39 19.99
C ALA A 212 18.53 4.35 18.89
#